data_dd2c3f2b5ee3f2f2f179428d2b8cae71
#
_entry.id   dd2c3f2b5ee3f2f2f179428d2b8cae71
#
_cell.length_a   1.000
_cell.length_b   1.000
_cell.length_c   1.000
_cell.angle_alpha   90.00
_cell.angle_beta   90.00
_cell.angle_gamma   90.00
#
_symmetry.space_group_name_H-M   'P 1'
#
loop_
_entity.id
_entity.type
_entity.pdbx_description
1 polymer ?
#
loop_
_entity_poly.entity_id
_entity_poly.type
_entity_poly.pdbx_seq_one_letter_code
_entity_poly.pdbx_strand_id
1 'polypeptide(L)'
;IVSELIKEKNSVRKTSGYDAELLDYLTGEKEPDTKKALATIVARRGSAPRGIGTKMLVLEDGRIIGTIGGGCMESEVQHLCLRMLHEESAQGQIFTVDMTASQAEEEGLVCGGTIQVFMEVI
;
A
#
# COMPACT_ATOMS: atom_id res chain seq x y z
N ILE A 1 -2.15 -18.49 8.74
CA ILE A 1 -2.22 -17.26 7.94
C ILE A 1 -1.17 -17.27 6.82
N VAL A 2 0.10 -17.52 7.17
CA VAL A 2 1.16 -17.59 6.16
C VAL A 2 0.92 -18.73 5.17
N SER A 3 0.41 -19.87 5.64
CA SER A 3 0.11 -21.00 4.77
C SER A 3 -1.02 -20.69 3.78
N GLU A 4 -1.97 -19.88 4.18
CA GLU A 4 -3.03 -19.43 3.29
C GLU A 4 -2.50 -18.51 2.20
N LEU A 5 -1.59 -17.59 2.56
CA LEU A 5 -0.94 -16.70 1.61
C LEU A 5 -0.12 -17.47 0.59
N ILE A 6 0.56 -18.53 1.02
CA ILE A 6 1.33 -19.38 0.12
C ILE A 6 0.42 -20.10 -0.88
N LYS A 7 -0.74 -20.59 -0.42
CA LYS A 7 -1.70 -21.22 -1.31
C LYS A 7 -2.26 -20.23 -2.33
N GLU A 8 -2.52 -19.01 -1.90
CA GLU A 8 -3.04 -17.98 -2.78
C GLU A 8 -2.02 -17.50 -3.80
N LYS A 9 -0.74 -17.62 -3.50
CA LYS A 9 0.34 -17.18 -4.39
C LYS A 9 0.23 -17.82 -5.78
N ASN A 10 -0.22 -19.06 -5.86
CA ASN A 10 -0.35 -19.78 -7.13
C ASN A 10 -1.51 -19.30 -7.98
N SER A 11 -2.50 -18.68 -7.38
CA SER A 11 -3.68 -18.16 -8.09
C SER A 11 -3.76 -16.64 -8.06
N VAL A 12 -2.83 -16.00 -7.39
CA VAL A 12 -2.88 -14.58 -7.05
C VAL A 12 -2.83 -13.65 -8.24
N ARG A 13 -2.32 -14.09 -9.37
CA ARG A 13 -2.23 -13.26 -10.58
C ARG A 13 -3.59 -12.78 -11.06
N LYS A 14 -4.66 -13.41 -10.59
CA LYS A 14 -6.03 -13.06 -10.93
C LYS A 14 -6.71 -12.30 -9.80
N THR A 15 -6.05 -12.16 -8.65
CA THR A 15 -6.62 -11.54 -7.47
C THR A 15 -6.14 -10.10 -7.37
N SER A 16 -7.07 -9.19 -7.25
CA SER A 16 -6.79 -7.79 -7.08
C SER A 16 -5.99 -7.53 -5.81
N GLY A 17 -4.93 -6.74 -5.90
CA GLY A 17 -4.17 -6.26 -4.77
C GLY A 17 -2.95 -7.08 -4.38
N TYR A 18 -2.84 -8.31 -4.87
CA TYR A 18 -1.68 -9.15 -4.59
C TYR A 18 -0.98 -9.52 -5.89
N ASP A 19 0.29 -9.23 -6.02
CA ASP A 19 1.12 -9.79 -7.07
C ASP A 19 2.12 -10.77 -6.44
N ALA A 20 2.85 -11.51 -7.27
CA ALA A 20 3.77 -12.54 -6.78
C ALA A 20 4.91 -11.95 -5.97
N GLU A 21 5.41 -10.79 -6.36
CA GLU A 21 6.49 -10.13 -5.64
C GLU A 21 6.04 -9.69 -4.25
N LEU A 22 4.86 -9.08 -4.16
CA LEU A 22 4.30 -8.66 -2.88
C LEU A 22 4.17 -9.85 -1.93
N LEU A 23 3.64 -10.97 -2.42
CA LEU A 23 3.47 -12.17 -1.61
C LEU A 23 4.80 -12.76 -1.17
N ASP A 24 5.85 -12.65 -1.98
CA ASP A 24 7.17 -13.14 -1.57
C ASP A 24 7.66 -12.44 -0.31
N TYR A 25 7.38 -11.15 -0.18
CA TYR A 25 7.72 -10.41 1.04
C TYR A 25 6.81 -10.75 2.20
N LEU A 26 5.52 -10.90 1.94
CA LEU A 26 4.53 -11.18 2.99
C LEU A 26 4.70 -12.57 3.59
N THR A 27 5.12 -13.54 2.78
CA THR A 27 5.32 -14.92 3.23
C THR A 27 6.70 -15.16 3.82
N GLY A 28 7.58 -14.17 3.75
CA GLY A 28 8.94 -14.29 4.26
C GLY A 28 9.92 -14.97 3.31
N GLU A 29 9.54 -15.21 2.07
CA GLU A 29 10.46 -15.78 1.07
C GLU A 29 11.56 -14.81 0.69
N LYS A 30 11.26 -13.50 0.72
CA LYS A 30 12.24 -12.44 0.48
C LYS A 30 12.39 -11.59 1.73
N GLU A 31 13.62 -11.34 2.12
CA GLU A 31 13.98 -10.44 3.22
C GLU A 31 13.09 -10.59 4.45
N PRO A 32 13.03 -11.80 5.06
CA PRO A 32 12.10 -12.05 6.16
C PRO A 32 12.37 -11.20 7.40
N ASP A 33 13.59 -10.73 7.58
CA ASP A 33 13.98 -9.95 8.75
C ASP A 33 13.81 -8.44 8.54
N THR A 34 13.45 -8.01 7.33
CA THR A 34 13.25 -6.61 7.04
C THR A 34 11.90 -6.15 7.56
N LYS A 35 11.90 -5.06 8.31
CA LYS A 35 10.65 -4.45 8.78
C LYS A 35 9.88 -3.89 7.58
N LYS A 36 8.57 -4.06 7.61
CA LYS A 36 7.73 -3.64 6.51
C LYS A 36 6.34 -3.24 6.99
N ALA A 37 5.73 -2.34 6.24
CA ALA A 37 4.37 -1.89 6.48
C ALA A 37 3.54 -2.12 5.22
N LEU A 38 2.32 -2.57 5.41
CA LEU A 38 1.38 -2.83 4.31
C LEU A 38 0.34 -1.73 4.27
N ALA A 39 0.16 -1.13 3.11
CA ALA A 39 -0.86 -0.12 2.85
C ALA A 39 -1.91 -0.71 1.93
N THR A 40 -3.18 -0.64 2.33
CA THR A 40 -4.30 -1.20 1.58
C THR A 40 -5.36 -0.13 1.39
N ILE A 41 -5.85 0.02 0.16
CA ILE A 41 -7.00 0.89 -0.10
C ILE A 41 -8.24 0.21 0.47
N VAL A 42 -8.87 0.82 1.46
CA VAL A 42 -10.04 0.24 2.14
C VAL A 42 -11.34 0.96 1.80
N ALA A 43 -11.26 2.17 1.26
CA ALA A 43 -12.43 2.91 0.81
C ALA A 43 -12.03 3.89 -0.28
N ARG A 44 -12.95 4.18 -1.18
CA ARG A 44 -12.73 5.21 -2.20
C ARG A 44 -14.04 5.91 -2.50
N ARG A 45 -13.93 7.18 -2.91
CA ARG A 45 -15.07 7.99 -3.33
C ARG A 45 -14.65 8.75 -4.58
N GLY A 46 -15.52 8.76 -5.60
CA GLY A 46 -15.23 9.40 -6.86
C GLY A 46 -14.23 8.61 -7.69
N SER A 47 -13.52 9.30 -8.56
CA SER A 47 -12.53 8.67 -9.44
C SER A 47 -11.21 8.47 -8.73
N ALA A 48 -10.69 7.26 -8.77
CA ALA A 48 -9.38 6.92 -8.22
C ALA A 48 -8.71 5.93 -9.15
N PRO A 49 -7.36 5.97 -9.28
CA PRO A 49 -6.66 5.12 -10.24
C PRO A 49 -6.73 3.63 -9.88
N ARG A 50 -6.89 3.31 -8.61
CA ARG A 50 -6.96 1.92 -8.16
C ARG A 50 -8.17 1.70 -7.27
N GLY A 51 -8.63 0.47 -7.22
CA GLY A 51 -9.80 0.09 -6.45
C GLY A 51 -9.50 -0.38 -5.03
N ILE A 52 -10.57 -0.61 -4.28
CA ILE A 52 -10.51 -1.16 -2.93
C ILE A 52 -9.80 -2.51 -2.96
N GLY A 53 -8.95 -2.76 -1.99
CA GLY A 53 -8.16 -3.99 -1.89
C GLY A 53 -6.77 -3.90 -2.49
N THR A 54 -6.48 -2.85 -3.26
CA THR A 54 -5.15 -2.62 -3.84
C THR A 54 -4.15 -2.40 -2.72
N LYS A 55 -2.97 -3.00 -2.85
CA LYS A 55 -1.96 -3.01 -1.79
C LYS A 55 -0.60 -2.53 -2.27
N MET A 56 0.11 -1.92 -1.32
CA MET A 56 1.47 -1.45 -1.51
C MET A 56 2.25 -1.77 -0.24
N LEU A 57 3.44 -2.30 -0.41
CA LEU A 57 4.31 -2.62 0.72
C LEU A 57 5.45 -1.62 0.76
N VAL A 58 5.75 -1.13 1.97
CA VAL A 58 6.87 -0.21 2.20
C VAL A 58 7.87 -0.89 3.11
N LEU A 59 9.11 -1.00 2.65
CA LEU A 59 10.19 -1.61 3.42
C LEU A 59 10.90 -0.52 4.23
N GLU A 60 11.61 -0.94 5.27
CA GLU A 60 12.25 0.01 6.19
C GLU A 60 13.31 0.90 5.54
N ASP A 61 13.86 0.48 4.40
CA ASP A 61 14.82 1.27 3.64
C ASP A 61 14.15 2.22 2.62
N GLY A 62 12.83 2.26 2.59
CA GLY A 62 12.05 3.12 1.71
C GLY A 62 11.60 2.48 0.40
N ARG A 63 12.05 1.27 0.09
CA ARG A 63 11.60 0.60 -1.14
C ARG A 63 10.11 0.33 -1.10
N ILE A 64 9.48 0.47 -2.25
CA ILE A 64 8.05 0.24 -2.42
C ILE A 64 7.84 -0.96 -3.33
N ILE A 65 7.00 -1.88 -2.88
CA ILE A 65 6.59 -3.06 -3.66
C ILE A 65 5.10 -2.93 -3.94
N GLY A 66 4.72 -2.94 -5.20
CA GLY A 66 3.34 -2.70 -5.59
C GLY A 66 3.03 -1.23 -5.76
N THR A 67 1.76 -0.89 -5.94
CA THR A 67 1.35 0.50 -6.11
C THR A 67 -0.10 0.69 -5.69
N ILE A 68 -0.41 1.87 -5.16
CA ILE A 68 -1.79 2.30 -4.89
C ILE A 68 -2.25 3.39 -5.84
N GLY A 69 -1.46 3.68 -6.88
CA GLY A 69 -1.84 4.64 -7.90
C GLY A 69 -0.72 5.55 -8.39
N GLY A 70 0.39 5.58 -7.69
CA GLY A 70 1.57 6.36 -8.10
C GLY A 70 1.55 7.82 -7.66
N GLY A 71 2.63 8.52 -7.98
CA GLY A 71 2.75 9.94 -7.77
C GLY A 71 2.82 10.38 -6.32
N CYS A 72 2.28 11.55 -6.06
CA CYS A 72 2.26 12.19 -4.74
C CYS A 72 1.62 11.32 -3.67
N MET A 73 0.59 10.60 -4.05
CA MET A 73 -0.16 9.72 -3.16
C MET A 73 0.72 8.61 -2.57
N GLU A 74 1.53 7.97 -3.41
CA GLU A 74 2.46 6.94 -2.93
C GLU A 74 3.51 7.53 -2.00
N SER A 75 4.04 8.70 -2.34
CA SER A 75 5.04 9.37 -1.50
C SER A 75 4.49 9.68 -0.10
N GLU A 76 3.27 10.18 0.00
CA GLU A 76 2.67 10.47 1.29
C GLU A 76 2.48 9.21 2.13
N VAL A 77 1.96 8.16 1.52
CA VAL A 77 1.77 6.89 2.21
C VAL A 77 3.10 6.27 2.59
N GLN A 78 4.10 6.36 1.70
CA GLN A 78 5.46 5.91 1.99
C GLN A 78 6.03 6.58 3.23
N HIS A 79 5.92 7.90 3.33
CA HIS A 79 6.42 8.65 4.48
C HIS A 79 5.72 8.24 5.78
N LEU A 80 4.40 8.05 5.72
CA LEU A 80 3.65 7.62 6.89
C LEU A 80 4.03 6.21 7.32
N CYS A 81 4.18 5.31 6.37
CA CYS A 81 4.63 3.94 6.66
C CYS A 81 6.02 3.91 7.26
N LEU A 82 6.95 4.71 6.73
CA LEU A 82 8.29 4.80 7.28
C LEU A 82 8.29 5.35 8.70
N ARG A 83 7.42 6.32 8.97
CA ARG A 83 7.27 6.83 10.33
C ARG A 83 6.76 5.75 11.27
N MET A 84 5.76 5.00 10.86
CA MET A 84 5.23 3.89 11.66
C MET A 84 6.31 2.85 11.97
N LEU A 85 7.12 2.51 10.98
CA LEU A 85 8.22 1.56 11.15
C LEU A 85 9.28 2.11 12.11
N HIS A 86 9.59 3.40 12.00
CA HIS A 86 10.58 4.06 12.84
C HIS A 86 10.14 4.17 14.28
N GLU A 87 8.88 4.49 14.49
CA GLU A 87 8.29 4.64 15.83
C GLU A 87 7.87 3.30 16.42
N GLU A 88 8.02 2.23 15.68
CA GLU A 88 7.62 0.88 16.08
C GLU A 88 6.15 0.82 16.52
N SER A 89 5.32 1.61 15.83
CA SER A 89 3.90 1.65 16.12
C SER A 89 3.25 0.32 15.73
N ALA A 90 2.64 -0.33 16.71
CA ALA A 90 1.96 -1.61 16.48
C ALA A 90 0.52 -1.44 15.99
N GLN A 91 -0.01 -0.22 16.05
CA GLN A 91 -1.39 0.03 15.67
C GLN A 91 -1.50 0.43 14.22
N GLY A 92 -2.50 -0.14 13.54
CA GLY A 92 -2.84 0.29 12.20
C GLY A 92 -3.39 1.71 12.20
N GLN A 93 -3.19 2.42 11.10
CA GLN A 93 -3.64 3.79 10.93
C GLN A 93 -4.35 3.94 9.60
N ILE A 94 -5.39 4.77 9.57
CA ILE A 94 -6.08 5.11 8.32
C ILE A 94 -5.68 6.51 7.92
N PHE A 95 -5.29 6.67 6.67
CA PHE A 95 -4.95 7.95 6.08
C PHE A 95 -5.89 8.23 4.91
N THR A 96 -6.47 9.43 4.89
CA THR A 96 -7.33 9.86 3.80
C THR A 96 -6.53 10.70 2.82
N VAL A 97 -6.51 10.28 1.56
CA VAL A 97 -5.85 11.01 0.49
C VAL A 97 -6.92 11.68 -0.36
N ASP A 98 -6.89 12.99 -0.39
CA ASP A 98 -7.83 13.78 -1.18
C ASP A 98 -7.15 14.24 -2.47
N MET A 99 -7.56 13.65 -3.58
CA MET A 99 -7.01 13.94 -4.90
C MET A 99 -7.79 15.00 -5.64
N THR A 100 -8.73 15.65 -4.97
CA THR A 100 -9.47 16.79 -5.54
C THR A 100 -8.72 18.10 -5.32
N ALA A 101 -7.69 18.09 -4.47
CA ALA A 101 -6.93 19.28 -4.11
C ALA A 101 -6.06 19.77 -5.26
N SER A 102 -5.70 21.06 -5.22
CA SER A 102 -4.84 21.69 -6.21
C SER A 102 -3.49 20.99 -6.37
N GLN A 103 -3.03 20.34 -5.31
CA GLN A 103 -1.80 19.56 -5.33
C GLN A 103 -1.86 18.43 -6.35
N ALA A 104 -3.00 17.77 -6.48
CA ALA A 104 -3.18 16.72 -7.47
C ALA A 104 -3.08 17.26 -8.89
N GLU A 105 -3.57 18.45 -9.12
CA GLU A 105 -3.48 19.12 -10.42
C GLU A 105 -2.04 19.47 -10.78
N GLU A 106 -1.28 19.96 -9.81
CA GLU A 106 0.13 20.30 -9.99
C GLU A 106 0.97 19.07 -10.36
N GLU A 107 0.61 17.92 -9.83
CA GLU A 107 1.29 16.66 -10.13
C GLU A 107 0.81 16.03 -11.43
N GLY A 108 -0.17 16.63 -12.10
CA GLY A 108 -0.74 16.08 -13.31
C GLY A 108 -1.67 14.91 -13.08
N LEU A 109 -2.11 14.71 -11.85
CA LEU A 109 -3.05 13.64 -11.49
C LEU A 109 -4.47 14.12 -11.74
N VAL A 110 -5.14 13.51 -12.71
CA VAL A 110 -6.52 13.87 -13.05
C VAL A 110 -7.47 12.89 -12.40
N CYS A 111 -7.49 12.90 -11.06
CA CYS A 111 -8.39 12.04 -10.30
C CYS A 111 -9.19 12.93 -9.36
N GLY A 112 -10.43 13.14 -9.56
CA GLY A 112 -11.25 13.97 -8.68
C GLY A 112 -11.78 13.22 -7.46
N GLY A 113 -11.06 12.23 -6.96
CA GLY A 113 -11.56 11.35 -5.93
C GLY A 113 -10.80 11.41 -4.61
N THR A 114 -11.29 10.62 -3.66
CA THR A 114 -10.69 10.46 -2.34
C THR A 114 -10.52 8.98 -2.05
N ILE A 115 -9.41 8.60 -1.46
CA ILE A 115 -9.22 7.23 -1.00
C ILE A 115 -8.85 7.20 0.48
N GLN A 116 -9.20 6.11 1.14
CA GLN A 116 -8.72 5.83 2.49
C GLN A 116 -7.79 4.63 2.42
N VAL A 117 -6.63 4.78 3.02
CA VAL A 117 -5.58 3.77 3.02
C VAL A 117 -5.34 3.33 4.45
N PHE A 118 -5.44 2.03 4.68
CA PHE A 118 -5.10 1.44 5.98
C PHE A 118 -3.66 0.98 5.93
N MET A 119 -2.85 1.48 6.87
CA MET A 119 -1.43 1.15 6.96
C MET A 119 -1.19 0.36 8.22
N GLU A 120 -0.46 -0.74 8.12
CA GLU A 120 -0.17 -1.61 9.25
C GLU A 120 1.25 -2.14 9.16
N VAL A 121 1.91 -2.26 10.31
CA VAL A 121 3.21 -2.90 10.41
C VAL A 121 2.98 -4.40 10.51
N ILE A 122 3.69 -5.15 9.69
CA ILE A 122 3.52 -6.60 9.63
C ILE A 122 4.82 -7.35 9.91
#